data_2be9d85b4e02ca58d01de865279c2a17
#
_entry.id   2be9d85b4e02ca58d01de865279c2a17
#
_cell.length_a   1.000
_cell.length_b   1.000
_cell.length_c   1.000
_cell.angle_alpha   90.00
_cell.angle_beta   90.00
_cell.angle_gamma   90.00
#
_symmetry.space_group_name_H-M   'P 1'
#
loop_
_entity.id
_entity.type
_entity.pdbx_description
1 polymer ?
#
loop_
_entity_poly.entity_id
_entity_poly.type
_entity_poly.pdbx_seq_one_letter_code
_entity_poly.pdbx_strand_id
1 'polypeptide(L)'
;MSKSKTTKPKTAPSKPAARPAKKAVASRKPTPKLPVSKASSAPVKKAARPLPKKAATPVKPPAPPKAALPSAPAKPVTSPVKPIPAAKLPTPVAPPAPRFSSLPSALPAPPKTTVKKTTHVQLISEPIAPAKPPVISDEKPAATKSGALFYDSHMHTPLCKHAWGEPEEYAAQGVKVGLKGIIFTCHCPMPDGFWPSVRMADSEFPIYTALVQRAADAYRGKLDVCLGLESEYFPGYEKWIENLHQRADFHYILGAVHWQAKDYLSRYETGTIEGFRRTYFEHLAQSAETGLYDCLAHPDLVKNYHPDSWCFAIIKNTVATVLDRIAKTGVAMEINTSGLNKSYSEMNPGNEMLRMMAERKIPIVLGSDAHRAPRVGEHFATALNNLAEAGFEHVNYFQRRERIELKISDVLSSLKKAADANT
;
A
#
# COMPACT_ATOMS: atom_id res chain seq x y z
N MET A 1 -51.06 35.48 59.32
CA MET A 1 -52.03 36.40 58.64
C MET A 1 -51.42 36.94 57.41
N SER A 2 -52.09 36.95 56.35
CA SER A 2 -52.05 37.58 55.06
C SER A 2 -51.75 36.59 53.93
N LYS A 3 -52.79 36.28 53.16
CA LYS A 3 -52.86 35.48 51.97
C LYS A 3 -52.46 36.32 50.74
N SER A 4 -51.45 35.97 50.00
CA SER A 4 -51.18 36.56 48.68
C SER A 4 -51.61 35.57 47.64
N LYS A 5 -52.54 36.02 46.76
CA LYS A 5 -53.06 35.30 45.57
C LYS A 5 -52.09 35.50 44.40
N THR A 6 -51.56 34.42 43.87
CA THR A 6 -50.84 34.45 42.61
C THR A 6 -51.79 34.06 41.47
N THR A 7 -52.01 34.97 40.54
CA THR A 7 -52.78 34.81 39.32
C THR A 7 -51.88 34.19 38.21
N LYS A 8 -52.34 33.10 37.58
CA LYS A 8 -51.77 32.50 36.36
C LYS A 8 -52.06 33.34 35.13
N PRO A 9 -51.13 33.59 34.20
CA PRO A 9 -51.48 34.14 32.89
C PRO A 9 -51.95 33.03 31.94
N LYS A 10 -53.02 33.36 31.19
CA LYS A 10 -53.62 32.56 30.12
C LYS A 10 -52.69 32.56 28.91
N THR A 11 -52.33 31.41 28.41
CA THR A 11 -51.68 31.20 27.11
C THR A 11 -52.72 31.23 25.99
N ALA A 12 -52.51 32.07 24.99
CA ALA A 12 -53.28 32.12 23.74
C ALA A 12 -52.78 31.04 22.75
N PRO A 13 -53.62 30.48 21.85
CA PRO A 13 -53.21 29.42 20.92
C PRO A 13 -52.45 30.01 19.71
N SER A 14 -51.32 29.40 19.40
CA SER A 14 -50.51 29.73 18.23
C SER A 14 -51.12 29.15 16.93
N LYS A 15 -51.22 30.01 15.89
CA LYS A 15 -51.63 29.62 14.55
C LYS A 15 -50.63 28.65 13.90
N PRO A 16 -51.09 27.69 13.05
CA PRO A 16 -50.21 26.84 12.30
C PRO A 16 -49.48 27.58 11.20
N ALA A 17 -48.18 27.30 11.06
CA ALA A 17 -47.30 27.87 10.02
C ALA A 17 -47.67 27.35 8.63
N ALA A 18 -47.71 28.24 7.66
CA ALA A 18 -47.97 27.94 6.26
C ALA A 18 -46.79 27.20 5.61
N ARG A 19 -47.13 26.19 4.82
CA ARG A 19 -46.25 25.35 4.01
C ARG A 19 -45.65 26.21 2.85
N PRO A 20 -44.35 26.19 2.56
CA PRO A 20 -43.78 26.94 1.45
C PRO A 20 -44.18 26.33 0.10
N ALA A 21 -44.58 27.18 -0.83
CA ALA A 21 -44.98 26.87 -2.19
C ALA A 21 -43.81 26.31 -3.01
N LYS A 22 -44.09 25.25 -3.81
CA LYS A 22 -43.18 24.70 -4.82
C LYS A 22 -42.83 25.79 -5.86
N LYS A 23 -41.55 26.13 -6.00
CA LYS A 23 -41.04 26.98 -7.11
C LYS A 23 -41.12 26.17 -8.40
N ALA A 24 -41.78 26.77 -9.41
CA ALA A 24 -41.87 26.27 -10.76
C ALA A 24 -40.48 26.21 -11.42
N VAL A 25 -40.22 25.10 -12.13
CA VAL A 25 -39.05 24.94 -12.98
C VAL A 25 -39.18 25.84 -14.20
N ALA A 26 -38.32 26.83 -14.33
CA ALA A 26 -38.22 27.67 -15.51
C ALA A 26 -37.61 26.89 -16.67
N SER A 27 -38.36 26.83 -17.80
CA SER A 27 -37.92 26.24 -19.06
C SER A 27 -36.73 27.02 -19.63
N ARG A 28 -35.62 26.32 -19.89
CA ARG A 28 -34.45 26.86 -20.59
C ARG A 28 -34.79 27.10 -22.07
N LYS A 29 -34.61 28.34 -22.54
CA LYS A 29 -34.62 28.68 -23.96
C LYS A 29 -33.50 27.96 -24.71
N PRO A 30 -33.70 27.59 -25.98
CA PRO A 30 -32.67 26.98 -26.81
C PRO A 30 -31.62 27.99 -27.24
N THR A 31 -30.36 27.64 -27.18
CA THR A 31 -29.18 28.36 -27.68
C THR A 31 -29.23 28.50 -29.20
N PRO A 32 -28.83 29.69 -29.78
CA PRO A 32 -28.84 29.90 -31.22
C PRO A 32 -27.70 29.06 -31.88
N LYS A 33 -28.06 28.41 -33.00
CA LYS A 33 -27.13 27.74 -33.90
C LYS A 33 -26.22 28.73 -34.60
N LEU A 34 -24.92 28.53 -34.55
CA LEU A 34 -23.91 29.22 -35.36
C LEU A 34 -24.07 28.88 -36.84
N PRO A 35 -23.82 29.82 -37.77
CA PRO A 35 -23.99 29.59 -39.20
C PRO A 35 -22.87 28.71 -39.77
N VAL A 36 -23.27 27.69 -40.53
CA VAL A 36 -22.40 26.85 -41.32
C VAL A 36 -21.86 27.66 -42.52
N SER A 37 -20.57 27.92 -42.56
CA SER A 37 -19.90 28.51 -43.71
C SER A 37 -19.79 27.46 -44.83
N LYS A 38 -20.40 27.77 -45.99
CA LYS A 38 -20.19 27.02 -47.24
C LYS A 38 -18.76 27.21 -47.72
N ALA A 39 -17.92 26.20 -47.64
CA ALA A 39 -16.66 26.17 -48.35
C ALA A 39 -16.89 25.71 -49.81
N SER A 40 -16.49 26.53 -50.76
CA SER A 40 -16.49 26.35 -52.18
C SER A 40 -15.53 25.23 -52.55
N SER A 41 -16.02 24.26 -53.32
CA SER A 41 -15.23 23.17 -53.91
C SER A 41 -14.62 23.63 -55.23
N ALA A 42 -13.29 23.77 -55.27
CA ALA A 42 -12.53 23.83 -56.52
C ALA A 42 -11.97 22.40 -56.83
N PRO A 43 -11.97 21.97 -58.08
CA PRO A 43 -11.57 20.62 -58.44
C PRO A 43 -10.04 20.46 -58.46
N VAL A 44 -9.54 19.55 -57.62
CA VAL A 44 -8.13 19.12 -57.62
C VAL A 44 -7.91 18.11 -58.75
N LYS A 45 -7.05 18.46 -59.72
CA LYS A 45 -6.59 17.57 -60.78
C LYS A 45 -5.90 16.33 -60.19
N LYS A 46 -6.42 15.14 -60.56
CA LYS A 46 -5.78 13.84 -60.27
C LYS A 46 -4.43 13.74 -60.99
N ALA A 47 -3.35 13.76 -60.27
CA ALA A 47 -2.06 13.29 -60.74
C ALA A 47 -2.04 11.75 -60.72
N ALA A 48 -1.75 11.13 -61.86
CA ALA A 48 -1.67 9.68 -62.01
C ALA A 48 -0.48 9.13 -61.21
N ARG A 49 -0.75 8.16 -60.36
CA ARG A 49 0.26 7.39 -59.61
C ARG A 49 0.81 6.27 -60.51
N PRO A 50 2.11 6.08 -60.62
CA PRO A 50 2.65 4.99 -61.47
C PRO A 50 2.36 3.63 -60.81
N LEU A 51 2.03 2.65 -61.64
CA LEU A 51 1.76 1.25 -61.29
C LEU A 51 3.00 0.59 -60.66
N PRO A 52 2.84 -0.23 -59.64
CA PRO A 52 3.93 -1.00 -59.06
C PRO A 52 4.39 -2.10 -60.03
N LYS A 53 5.69 -2.20 -60.23
CA LYS A 53 6.34 -3.27 -60.99
C LYS A 53 6.03 -4.64 -60.35
N LYS A 54 5.81 -5.66 -61.22
CA LYS A 54 5.53 -7.04 -60.88
C LYS A 54 6.34 -7.55 -59.70
N ALA A 55 5.65 -8.09 -58.71
CA ALA A 55 6.21 -8.82 -57.58
C ALA A 55 6.95 -10.07 -58.11
N ALA A 56 8.18 -10.24 -57.64
CA ALA A 56 8.95 -11.46 -57.81
C ALA A 56 8.29 -12.60 -57.04
N THR A 57 8.24 -13.77 -57.65
CA THR A 57 7.75 -15.02 -57.04
C THR A 57 8.50 -15.33 -55.74
N PRO A 58 7.81 -15.73 -54.66
CA PRO A 58 8.51 -16.10 -53.44
C PRO A 58 9.31 -17.38 -53.62
N VAL A 59 10.61 -17.29 -53.36
CA VAL A 59 11.50 -18.44 -53.28
C VAL A 59 11.15 -19.22 -52.00
N LYS A 60 10.82 -20.50 -52.18
CA LYS A 60 10.54 -21.45 -51.09
C LYS A 60 11.77 -21.58 -50.21
N PRO A 61 11.68 -21.41 -48.90
CA PRO A 61 12.82 -21.63 -48.01
C PRO A 61 13.28 -23.09 -48.02
N PRO A 62 14.60 -23.37 -47.89
CA PRO A 62 15.13 -24.73 -47.87
C PRO A 62 14.56 -25.48 -46.63
N ALA A 63 14.23 -26.76 -46.83
CA ALA A 63 13.75 -27.65 -45.80
C ALA A 63 14.83 -27.80 -44.71
N PRO A 64 14.42 -27.87 -43.41
CA PRO A 64 15.37 -28.11 -42.35
C PRO A 64 16.00 -29.50 -42.48
N PRO A 65 17.29 -29.67 -42.06
CA PRO A 65 17.96 -30.97 -42.12
C PRO A 65 17.20 -31.97 -41.24
N LYS A 66 17.00 -33.18 -41.82
CA LYS A 66 16.41 -34.31 -41.09
C LYS A 66 17.26 -34.61 -39.85
N ALA A 67 16.66 -34.44 -38.66
CA ALA A 67 17.24 -34.93 -37.42
C ALA A 67 17.41 -36.45 -37.54
N ALA A 68 18.64 -36.92 -37.32
CA ALA A 68 18.94 -38.34 -37.22
C ALA A 68 18.20 -38.92 -36.00
N LEU A 69 17.48 -40.02 -36.20
CA LEU A 69 16.86 -40.81 -35.14
C LEU A 69 17.94 -41.29 -34.19
N PRO A 70 17.75 -41.19 -32.88
CA PRO A 70 18.65 -41.79 -31.92
C PRO A 70 18.57 -43.33 -32.06
N SER A 71 19.71 -43.96 -32.20
CA SER A 71 19.89 -45.43 -32.23
C SER A 71 19.36 -46.02 -30.88
N ALA A 72 18.73 -47.17 -31.03
CA ALA A 72 18.16 -47.94 -29.92
C ALA A 72 19.17 -48.20 -28.78
N PRO A 73 18.71 -48.22 -27.51
CA PRO A 73 19.58 -48.45 -26.37
C PRO A 73 20.13 -49.89 -26.37
N ALA A 74 21.44 -50.00 -26.18
CA ALA A 74 22.13 -51.29 -26.00
C ALA A 74 21.61 -52.00 -24.74
N LYS A 75 21.43 -53.32 -24.84
CA LYS A 75 21.02 -54.16 -23.72
C LYS A 75 22.02 -54.08 -22.56
N PRO A 76 21.55 -54.08 -21.29
CA PRO A 76 22.44 -54.03 -20.13
C PRO A 76 23.24 -55.35 -20.04
N VAL A 77 24.54 -55.21 -19.93
CA VAL A 77 25.45 -56.32 -19.56
C VAL A 77 25.38 -56.46 -18.03
N THR A 78 24.77 -57.53 -17.55
CA THR A 78 24.76 -57.89 -16.14
C THR A 78 26.04 -58.63 -15.79
N SER A 79 26.96 -57.95 -15.12
CA SER A 79 28.03 -58.58 -14.35
C SER A 79 27.70 -58.51 -12.85
N PRO A 80 27.88 -59.58 -12.09
CA PRO A 80 27.50 -59.58 -10.68
C PRO A 80 28.52 -58.77 -9.85
N VAL A 81 28.09 -57.66 -9.29
CA VAL A 81 28.85 -56.89 -8.30
C VAL A 81 28.63 -57.52 -6.94
N LYS A 82 29.71 -57.93 -6.27
CA LYS A 82 29.69 -58.40 -4.87
C LYS A 82 29.19 -57.28 -3.94
N PRO A 83 28.37 -57.56 -2.93
CA PRO A 83 27.88 -56.57 -1.99
C PRO A 83 29.04 -55.99 -1.15
N ILE A 84 29.15 -54.66 -1.17
CA ILE A 84 30.02 -53.91 -0.26
C ILE A 84 29.28 -53.79 1.08
N PRO A 85 29.94 -54.05 2.23
CA PRO A 85 29.30 -53.92 3.54
C PRO A 85 28.90 -52.46 3.81
N ALA A 86 27.69 -52.27 4.30
CA ALA A 86 27.14 -50.98 4.63
C ALA A 86 27.98 -50.26 5.71
N ALA A 87 28.68 -49.21 5.32
CA ALA A 87 29.29 -48.29 6.26
C ALA A 87 28.15 -47.52 6.97
N LYS A 88 28.12 -47.59 8.31
CA LYS A 88 27.20 -46.83 9.13
C LYS A 88 27.44 -45.32 8.86
N LEU A 89 26.45 -44.64 8.30
CA LEU A 89 26.41 -43.20 8.23
C LEU A 89 26.42 -42.63 9.67
N PRO A 90 27.25 -41.62 9.97
CA PRO A 90 27.18 -40.95 11.26
C PRO A 90 25.82 -40.24 11.39
N THR A 91 25.19 -40.44 12.54
CA THR A 91 23.98 -39.74 12.94
C THR A 91 24.25 -38.22 12.90
N PRO A 92 23.34 -37.40 12.33
CA PRO A 92 23.49 -35.97 12.37
C PRO A 92 23.46 -35.48 13.83
N VAL A 93 24.57 -34.88 14.27
CA VAL A 93 24.65 -34.20 15.56
C VAL A 93 23.81 -32.91 15.42
N ALA A 94 22.79 -32.81 16.24
CA ALA A 94 21.98 -31.58 16.33
C ALA A 94 22.89 -30.41 16.74
N PRO A 95 22.72 -29.20 16.13
CA PRO A 95 23.46 -28.04 16.55
C PRO A 95 23.14 -27.71 18.01
N PRO A 96 24.13 -27.26 18.82
CA PRO A 96 23.87 -26.88 20.20
C PRO A 96 22.88 -25.75 20.27
N ALA A 97 21.88 -25.87 21.13
CA ALA A 97 20.94 -24.79 21.44
C ALA A 97 21.70 -23.55 21.92
N PRO A 98 21.27 -22.34 21.51
CA PRO A 98 21.89 -21.12 21.99
C PRO A 98 21.75 -21.06 23.50
N ARG A 99 22.90 -20.99 24.21
CA ARG A 99 22.93 -20.72 25.65
C ARG A 99 22.48 -19.28 25.87
N PHE A 100 21.25 -19.10 26.31
CA PHE A 100 20.85 -17.85 26.95
C PHE A 100 21.58 -17.80 28.31
N SER A 101 22.53 -16.88 28.41
CA SER A 101 23.11 -16.51 29.70
C SER A 101 21.98 -16.02 30.60
N SER A 102 21.84 -16.68 31.74
CA SER A 102 20.88 -16.34 32.79
C SER A 102 21.06 -14.87 33.19
N LEU A 103 19.99 -14.10 33.04
CA LEU A 103 19.85 -12.80 33.67
C LEU A 103 19.92 -12.99 35.20
N PRO A 104 20.60 -12.10 35.95
CA PRO A 104 20.60 -12.18 37.39
C PRO A 104 19.22 -11.92 37.97
N SER A 105 18.71 -12.92 38.69
CA SER A 105 17.54 -12.76 39.55
C SER A 105 17.89 -11.81 40.70
N ALA A 106 17.08 -10.78 40.87
CA ALA A 106 16.76 -10.02 42.06
C ALA A 106 16.78 -8.51 41.80
N LEU A 107 15.61 -7.98 41.47
CA LEU A 107 15.31 -6.59 41.78
C LEU A 107 15.00 -6.49 43.28
N PRO A 108 15.54 -5.50 44.00
CA PRO A 108 15.22 -5.30 45.42
C PRO A 108 13.76 -4.90 45.61
N ALA A 109 13.12 -5.47 46.59
CA ALA A 109 11.74 -5.16 47.01
C ALA A 109 11.57 -3.67 47.34
N PRO A 110 10.44 -3.02 46.97
CA PRO A 110 10.19 -1.65 47.28
C PRO A 110 9.98 -1.50 48.82
N PRO A 111 10.36 -0.35 49.41
CA PRO A 111 10.22 -0.11 50.84
C PRO A 111 8.73 -0.07 51.24
N LYS A 112 8.41 -0.71 52.37
CA LYS A 112 7.07 -0.67 52.97
C LYS A 112 6.76 0.75 53.46
N THR A 113 5.93 1.47 52.73
CA THR A 113 5.42 2.76 53.14
C THR A 113 4.10 2.54 53.89
N THR A 114 4.06 2.93 55.14
CA THR A 114 2.91 2.88 56.04
C THR A 114 1.85 3.86 55.55
N VAL A 115 0.73 3.35 55.07
CA VAL A 115 -0.41 4.17 54.61
C VAL A 115 -1.15 4.69 55.87
N LYS A 116 -1.10 5.98 56.12
CA LYS A 116 -2.04 6.68 57.00
C LYS A 116 -3.37 6.81 56.28
N LYS A 117 -4.46 6.33 56.95
CA LYS A 117 -5.84 6.52 56.49
C LYS A 117 -6.12 8.01 56.33
N THR A 118 -6.45 8.41 55.10
CA THR A 118 -7.03 9.74 54.82
C THR A 118 -8.32 9.56 54.04
N THR A 119 -9.36 10.07 54.61
CA THR A 119 -10.70 10.45 54.20
C THR A 119 -11.11 10.27 52.74
N HIS A 120 -12.29 9.65 52.56
CA HIS A 120 -13.06 9.56 51.32
C HIS A 120 -13.12 10.88 50.56
N VAL A 121 -12.53 10.90 49.34
CA VAL A 121 -12.88 11.88 48.31
C VAL A 121 -13.78 11.16 47.31
N GLN A 122 -15.04 11.60 47.20
CA GLN A 122 -15.97 11.18 46.15
C GLN A 122 -15.37 11.59 44.79
N LEU A 123 -15.02 10.61 43.99
CA LEU A 123 -14.74 10.79 42.55
C LEU A 123 -16.09 11.04 41.84
N ILE A 124 -16.36 12.30 41.54
CA ILE A 124 -17.39 12.69 40.60
C ILE A 124 -16.85 12.38 39.22
N SER A 125 -17.29 11.29 38.63
CA SER A 125 -17.02 10.95 37.21
C SER A 125 -17.99 11.76 36.34
N GLU A 126 -17.56 12.94 35.88
CA GLU A 126 -18.20 13.57 34.72
C GLU A 126 -17.79 12.81 33.46
N PRO A 127 -18.72 12.52 32.55
CA PRO A 127 -18.36 11.92 31.26
C PRO A 127 -17.54 12.93 30.44
N ILE A 128 -16.29 12.58 30.12
CA ILE A 128 -15.46 13.35 29.19
C ILE A 128 -16.17 13.31 27.85
N ALA A 129 -16.67 14.45 27.38
CA ALA A 129 -17.21 14.61 26.06
C ALA A 129 -16.12 14.24 25.05
N PRO A 130 -16.47 13.55 23.92
CA PRO A 130 -15.49 13.23 22.90
C PRO A 130 -14.85 14.52 22.38
N ALA A 131 -13.52 14.59 22.45
CA ALA A 131 -12.76 15.70 21.90
C ALA A 131 -13.09 15.79 20.40
N LYS A 132 -13.49 17.00 19.95
CA LYS A 132 -13.64 17.26 18.53
C LYS A 132 -12.30 16.96 17.84
N PRO A 133 -12.30 16.27 16.67
CA PRO A 133 -11.08 16.06 15.92
C PRO A 133 -10.42 17.41 15.63
N PRO A 134 -9.07 17.50 15.64
CA PRO A 134 -8.37 18.74 15.33
C PRO A 134 -8.76 19.18 13.91
N VAL A 135 -9.26 20.41 13.81
CA VAL A 135 -9.52 21.03 12.50
C VAL A 135 -8.17 21.29 11.85
N ILE A 136 -7.86 20.52 10.80
CA ILE A 136 -6.69 20.79 9.96
C ILE A 136 -6.94 22.14 9.29
N SER A 137 -6.12 23.14 9.57
CA SER A 137 -6.18 24.45 8.93
C SER A 137 -5.99 24.29 7.43
N ASP A 138 -6.82 24.97 6.62
CA ASP A 138 -6.76 25.00 5.15
C ASP A 138 -5.53 25.75 4.60
N GLU A 139 -4.46 25.83 5.36
CA GLU A 139 -3.22 26.43 4.86
C GLU A 139 -2.65 25.55 3.75
N LYS A 140 -2.68 26.08 2.55
CA LYS A 140 -1.96 25.57 1.40
C LYS A 140 -0.51 25.33 1.82
N PRO A 141 0.06 24.11 1.66
CA PRO A 141 1.40 23.79 2.13
C PRO A 141 2.38 24.81 1.53
N ALA A 142 3.14 25.47 2.41
CA ALA A 142 4.19 26.38 2.00
C ALA A 142 5.19 25.61 1.14
N ALA A 143 5.50 26.13 -0.05
CA ALA A 143 6.47 25.51 -0.96
C ALA A 143 7.80 25.36 -0.21
N THR A 144 8.22 24.12 0.03
CA THR A 144 9.52 23.82 0.63
C THR A 144 10.61 24.37 -0.29
N LYS A 145 11.54 25.15 0.23
CA LYS A 145 12.64 25.79 -0.53
C LYS A 145 13.63 24.77 -1.15
N SER A 146 13.46 23.48 -0.89
CA SER A 146 14.45 22.43 -1.21
C SER A 146 14.40 21.91 -2.64
N GLY A 147 13.39 22.20 -3.43
CA GLY A 147 13.19 21.58 -4.75
C GLY A 147 12.84 20.08 -4.70
N ALA A 148 12.66 19.53 -3.50
CA ALA A 148 12.20 18.17 -3.29
C ALA A 148 10.76 18.00 -3.78
N LEU A 149 10.48 16.88 -4.47
CA LEU A 149 9.19 16.67 -5.15
C LEU A 149 8.41 15.48 -4.62
N PHE A 150 9.07 14.45 -4.06
CA PHE A 150 8.50 13.14 -3.89
C PHE A 150 8.36 12.69 -2.45
N TYR A 151 7.46 11.73 -2.21
CA TYR A 151 7.17 11.17 -0.90
C TYR A 151 7.60 9.71 -0.82
N ASP A 152 8.03 9.27 0.36
CA ASP A 152 8.01 7.85 0.72
C ASP A 152 6.66 7.53 1.36
N SER A 153 5.89 6.68 0.69
CA SER A 153 4.48 6.45 1.03
C SER A 153 4.24 5.20 1.88
N HIS A 154 5.31 4.55 2.40
CA HIS A 154 5.14 3.32 3.19
C HIS A 154 6.22 3.19 4.25
N MET A 155 5.83 3.35 5.52
CA MET A 155 6.72 3.15 6.67
C MET A 155 5.95 2.93 7.97
N HIS A 156 6.66 2.38 8.96
CA HIS A 156 6.07 1.89 10.19
C HIS A 156 6.55 2.63 11.44
N THR A 157 5.83 2.44 12.54
CA THR A 157 6.19 2.89 13.89
C THR A 157 6.41 1.67 14.79
N PRO A 158 7.06 1.81 15.95
CA PRO A 158 7.23 0.70 16.91
C PRO A 158 5.92 0.03 17.36
N LEU A 159 4.77 0.65 17.11
CA LEU A 159 3.47 0.08 17.45
C LEU A 159 3.14 -1.19 16.62
N CYS A 160 3.79 -1.40 15.48
CA CYS A 160 3.70 -2.68 14.76
C CYS A 160 4.53 -3.80 15.41
N LYS A 161 5.30 -3.49 16.47
CA LYS A 161 6.08 -4.44 17.30
C LYS A 161 7.30 -5.06 16.63
N HIS A 162 7.62 -4.64 15.40
CA HIS A 162 8.80 -5.06 14.64
C HIS A 162 9.48 -3.91 13.86
N ALA A 163 9.08 -2.67 14.11
CA ALA A 163 9.81 -1.48 13.68
C ALA A 163 10.53 -0.82 14.88
N TRP A 164 11.56 -0.04 14.60
CA TRP A 164 12.40 0.63 15.60
C TRP A 164 12.64 2.07 15.23
N GLY A 165 12.80 2.90 16.26
CA GLY A 165 13.07 4.33 16.14
C GLY A 165 11.80 5.17 16.22
N GLU A 166 11.99 6.44 16.60
CA GLU A 166 10.90 7.40 16.69
C GLU A 166 10.56 7.98 15.32
N PRO A 167 9.31 8.39 15.07
CA PRO A 167 8.91 9.00 13.80
C PRO A 167 9.79 10.18 13.35
N GLU A 168 10.34 10.94 14.30
CA GLU A 168 11.27 12.05 14.04
C GLU A 168 12.58 11.58 13.40
N GLU A 169 13.05 10.37 13.71
CA GLU A 169 14.26 9.80 13.09
C GLU A 169 14.00 9.47 11.62
N TYR A 170 12.81 8.96 11.28
CA TYR A 170 12.37 8.72 9.91
C TYR A 170 12.25 10.04 9.14
N ALA A 171 11.70 11.08 9.80
CA ALA A 171 11.61 12.41 9.21
C ALA A 171 13.01 13.01 8.94
N ALA A 172 13.95 12.86 9.88
CA ALA A 172 15.33 13.28 9.68
C ALA A 172 15.97 12.61 8.47
N GLN A 173 15.76 11.30 8.31
CA GLN A 173 16.25 10.56 7.16
C GLN A 173 15.57 11.02 5.87
N GLY A 174 14.26 11.27 5.88
CA GLY A 174 13.51 11.81 4.74
C GLY A 174 14.10 13.13 4.23
N VAL A 175 14.42 14.06 5.14
CA VAL A 175 15.13 15.30 4.80
C VAL A 175 16.50 15.01 4.18
N LYS A 176 17.26 14.11 4.81
CA LYS A 176 18.61 13.74 4.36
C LYS A 176 18.62 13.15 2.95
N VAL A 177 17.65 12.31 2.59
CA VAL A 177 17.57 11.71 1.24
C VAL A 177 16.82 12.58 0.22
N GLY A 178 16.39 13.79 0.62
CA GLY A 178 15.80 14.78 -0.29
C GLY A 178 14.35 14.52 -0.64
N LEU A 179 13.57 13.91 0.26
CA LEU A 179 12.14 13.77 0.10
C LEU A 179 11.42 15.08 0.44
N LYS A 180 10.30 15.33 -0.21
CA LYS A 180 9.35 16.37 0.13
C LYS A 180 8.52 15.98 1.35
N GLY A 181 8.19 14.71 1.48
CA GLY A 181 7.41 14.19 2.59
C GLY A 181 7.55 12.70 2.78
N ILE A 182 6.99 12.25 3.90
CA ILE A 182 6.86 10.85 4.29
C ILE A 182 5.44 10.60 4.79
N ILE A 183 4.93 9.39 4.55
CA ILE A 183 3.61 9.00 5.03
C ILE A 183 3.76 7.75 5.90
N PHE A 184 3.49 7.89 7.20
CA PHE A 184 3.42 6.74 8.08
C PHE A 184 2.19 5.92 7.77
N THR A 185 2.36 4.64 7.54
CA THR A 185 1.30 3.68 7.21
C THR A 185 1.44 2.43 8.08
N CYS A 186 1.52 2.62 9.41
CA CYS A 186 1.69 1.49 10.33
C CYS A 186 0.52 0.51 10.23
N HIS A 187 0.77 -0.78 10.52
CA HIS A 187 -0.25 -1.82 10.47
C HIS A 187 -1.46 -1.49 11.35
N CYS A 188 -2.64 -1.52 10.74
CA CYS A 188 -3.89 -1.18 11.39
C CYS A 188 -4.24 -2.13 12.56
N PRO A 189 -4.97 -1.69 13.58
CA PRO A 189 -5.61 -2.60 14.51
C PRO A 189 -6.65 -3.45 13.79
N MET A 190 -6.77 -4.71 14.22
CA MET A 190 -7.76 -5.65 13.71
C MET A 190 -8.51 -6.28 14.91
N PRO A 191 -9.80 -6.65 14.74
CA PRO A 191 -10.58 -7.26 15.79
C PRO A 191 -10.19 -8.71 16.03
N ASP A 192 -10.81 -9.35 17.03
CA ASP A 192 -10.78 -10.79 17.30
C ASP A 192 -9.38 -11.39 17.50
N GLY A 193 -8.40 -10.54 17.87
CA GLY A 193 -7.02 -10.98 18.05
C GLY A 193 -6.31 -11.36 16.77
N PHE A 194 -6.76 -10.83 15.62
CA PHE A 194 -6.12 -11.08 14.33
C PHE A 194 -4.66 -10.60 14.33
N TRP A 195 -3.74 -11.52 14.28
CA TRP A 195 -2.28 -11.34 14.21
C TRP A 195 -1.71 -10.22 15.10
N PRO A 196 -1.91 -10.27 16.42
CA PRO A 196 -1.61 -9.14 17.32
C PRO A 196 -0.11 -8.88 17.53
N SER A 197 0.75 -9.82 17.11
CA SER A 197 2.21 -9.72 17.27
C SER A 197 2.89 -8.77 16.27
N VAL A 198 2.17 -8.32 15.22
CA VAL A 198 2.74 -7.46 14.17
C VAL A 198 1.95 -6.18 13.93
N ARG A 199 0.98 -5.85 14.80
CA ARG A 199 0.13 -4.68 14.62
C ARG A 199 -0.19 -3.99 15.93
N MET A 200 -0.57 -2.73 15.85
CA MET A 200 -1.06 -2.00 17.03
C MET A 200 -2.37 -2.62 17.52
N ALA A 201 -2.59 -2.57 18.82
CA ALA A 201 -3.89 -2.83 19.40
C ALA A 201 -4.85 -1.66 19.11
N ASP A 202 -6.17 -1.91 19.19
CA ASP A 202 -7.17 -0.86 18.97
C ASP A 202 -7.02 0.32 19.95
N SER A 203 -6.67 0.04 21.21
CA SER A 203 -6.36 1.05 22.24
C SER A 203 -5.09 1.86 21.98
N GLU A 204 -4.17 1.38 21.11
CA GLU A 204 -2.93 2.07 20.73
C GLU A 204 -3.14 3.02 19.55
N PHE A 205 -4.28 2.98 18.87
CA PHE A 205 -4.55 3.82 17.71
C PHE A 205 -4.44 5.34 18.01
N PRO A 206 -4.95 5.88 19.13
CA PRO A 206 -4.72 7.28 19.48
C PRO A 206 -3.24 7.62 19.73
N ILE A 207 -2.45 6.66 20.23
CA ILE A 207 -1.00 6.83 20.40
C ILE A 207 -0.34 6.94 19.03
N TYR A 208 -0.73 6.11 18.06
CA TYR A 208 -0.23 6.16 16.69
C TYR A 208 -0.43 7.54 16.06
N THR A 209 -1.65 8.07 16.12
CA THR A 209 -1.95 9.39 15.55
C THR A 209 -1.17 10.51 16.22
N ALA A 210 -1.01 10.45 17.56
CA ALA A 210 -0.21 11.41 18.32
C ALA A 210 1.28 11.36 17.99
N LEU A 211 1.86 10.17 17.79
CA LEU A 211 3.25 9.99 17.38
C LEU A 211 3.53 10.62 16.02
N VAL A 212 2.68 10.38 15.05
CA VAL A 212 2.82 10.97 13.70
C VAL A 212 2.65 12.49 13.76
N GLN A 213 1.65 12.99 14.50
CA GLN A 213 1.43 14.42 14.67
C GLN A 213 2.62 15.12 15.32
N ARG A 214 3.24 14.52 16.33
CA ARG A 214 4.44 15.04 17.01
C ARG A 214 5.60 15.22 16.00
N ALA A 215 5.83 14.23 15.14
CA ALA A 215 6.85 14.33 14.11
C ALA A 215 6.49 15.39 13.05
N ALA A 216 5.21 15.51 12.68
CA ALA A 216 4.74 16.54 11.76
C ALA A 216 5.00 17.96 12.32
N ASP A 217 4.75 18.16 13.60
CA ASP A 217 5.02 19.44 14.26
C ASP A 217 6.53 19.74 14.33
N ALA A 218 7.34 18.74 14.65
CA ALA A 218 8.81 18.89 14.75
C ALA A 218 9.47 19.21 13.40
N TYR A 219 8.88 18.76 12.29
CA TYR A 219 9.43 18.95 10.94
C TYR A 219 8.66 19.95 10.10
N ARG A 220 7.74 20.69 10.70
CA ARG A 220 6.94 21.72 10.03
C ARG A 220 7.81 22.68 9.22
N GLY A 221 7.52 22.83 7.91
CA GLY A 221 8.29 23.66 6.98
C GLY A 221 9.63 23.07 6.50
N LYS A 222 10.00 21.86 6.95
CA LYS A 222 11.18 21.14 6.48
C LYS A 222 10.83 19.90 5.68
N LEU A 223 9.86 19.12 6.13
CA LEU A 223 9.38 17.90 5.55
C LEU A 223 7.89 17.75 5.86
N ASP A 224 7.09 17.35 4.90
CA ASP A 224 5.70 16.99 5.13
C ASP A 224 5.66 15.59 5.78
N VAL A 225 5.18 15.51 7.02
CA VAL A 225 4.97 14.24 7.71
C VAL A 225 3.46 13.98 7.78
N CYS A 226 3.01 12.94 7.13
CA CYS A 226 1.58 12.67 6.94
C CYS A 226 1.14 11.40 7.63
N LEU A 227 -0.12 11.40 8.10
CA LEU A 227 -0.79 10.23 8.66
C LEU A 227 -1.40 9.40 7.54
N GLY A 228 -1.04 8.14 7.47
CA GLY A 228 -1.65 7.11 6.63
C GLY A 228 -1.96 5.87 7.45
N LEU A 229 -2.30 4.78 6.79
CA LEU A 229 -2.56 3.50 7.42
C LEU A 229 -2.29 2.37 6.43
N GLU A 230 -1.50 1.37 6.81
CA GLU A 230 -1.51 0.08 6.12
C GLU A 230 -2.64 -0.76 6.70
N SER A 231 -3.72 -0.79 5.94
CA SER A 231 -4.99 -1.36 6.35
C SER A 231 -5.15 -2.75 5.75
N GLU A 232 -5.30 -3.73 6.64
CA GLU A 232 -5.43 -5.14 6.26
C GLU A 232 -6.70 -5.37 5.46
N TYR A 233 -6.61 -6.09 4.34
CA TYR A 233 -7.76 -6.71 3.70
C TYR A 233 -7.88 -8.18 4.12
N PHE A 234 -8.95 -8.51 4.78
CA PHE A 234 -9.31 -9.88 5.11
C PHE A 234 -10.82 -10.05 4.90
N PRO A 235 -11.25 -10.95 4.02
CA PRO A 235 -12.67 -11.11 3.70
C PRO A 235 -13.55 -11.31 4.93
N GLY A 236 -14.58 -10.46 5.05
CA GLY A 236 -15.53 -10.42 6.17
C GLY A 236 -15.26 -9.35 7.21
N TYR A 237 -14.15 -8.58 7.09
CA TYR A 237 -13.84 -7.46 7.98
C TYR A 237 -14.05 -6.09 7.34
N GLU A 238 -14.64 -6.01 6.15
CA GLU A 238 -14.81 -4.77 5.38
C GLU A 238 -15.50 -3.68 6.19
N LYS A 239 -16.54 -4.04 6.96
CA LYS A 239 -17.25 -3.06 7.80
C LYS A 239 -16.41 -2.54 8.96
N TRP A 240 -15.56 -3.37 9.56
CA TRP A 240 -14.60 -2.93 10.56
C TRP A 240 -13.60 -1.94 9.96
N ILE A 241 -13.03 -2.30 8.81
CA ILE A 241 -12.05 -1.49 8.09
C ILE A 241 -12.66 -0.14 7.68
N GLU A 242 -13.86 -0.13 7.12
CA GLU A 242 -14.57 1.11 6.77
C GLU A 242 -14.74 2.03 7.99
N ASN A 243 -15.17 1.49 9.12
CA ASN A 243 -15.30 2.26 10.36
C ASN A 243 -13.95 2.78 10.88
N LEU A 244 -12.88 1.97 10.76
CA LEU A 244 -11.53 2.37 11.15
C LEU A 244 -11.03 3.55 10.31
N HIS A 245 -11.31 3.55 9.00
CA HIS A 245 -10.92 4.65 8.10
C HIS A 245 -11.59 5.99 8.43
N GLN A 246 -12.66 5.98 9.20
CA GLN A 246 -13.37 7.19 9.65
C GLN A 246 -12.82 7.75 10.97
N ARG A 247 -11.85 7.08 11.61
CA ARG A 247 -11.36 7.45 12.95
C ARG A 247 -10.33 8.57 12.96
N ALA A 248 -9.73 8.89 11.79
CA ALA A 248 -8.77 9.98 11.63
C ALA A 248 -8.78 10.51 10.20
N ASP A 249 -8.26 11.73 10.01
CA ASP A 249 -8.09 12.36 8.71
C ASP A 249 -6.81 11.82 8.03
N PHE A 250 -6.91 10.67 7.41
CA PHE A 250 -5.79 10.06 6.72
C PHE A 250 -5.47 10.77 5.41
N HIS A 251 -4.19 10.98 5.16
CA HIS A 251 -3.69 11.43 3.85
C HIS A 251 -3.65 10.30 2.83
N TYR A 252 -3.51 9.05 3.31
CA TYR A 252 -3.32 7.89 2.45
C TYR A 252 -3.71 6.60 3.17
N ILE A 253 -4.43 5.73 2.50
CA ILE A 253 -4.78 4.40 3.00
C ILE A 253 -4.28 3.35 2.01
N LEU A 254 -3.33 2.56 2.49
CA LEU A 254 -2.68 1.49 1.77
C LEU A 254 -3.33 0.16 2.13
N GLY A 255 -3.94 -0.54 1.17
CA GLY A 255 -4.59 -1.83 1.38
C GLY A 255 -3.59 -2.97 1.26
N ALA A 256 -3.50 -3.83 2.26
CA ALA A 256 -2.54 -4.94 2.26
C ALA A 256 -3.23 -6.29 2.43
N VAL A 257 -2.69 -7.31 1.79
CA VAL A 257 -3.04 -8.71 2.02
C VAL A 257 -1.80 -9.42 2.58
N HIS A 258 -1.85 -9.77 3.87
CA HIS A 258 -0.73 -10.44 4.52
C HIS A 258 -1.00 -11.95 4.67
N TRP A 259 -0.49 -12.73 3.72
CA TRP A 259 -0.60 -14.18 3.75
C TRP A 259 0.09 -14.83 4.96
N GLN A 260 1.06 -14.15 5.58
CA GLN A 260 1.83 -14.63 6.73
C GLN A 260 0.99 -14.73 8.01
N ALA A 261 -0.13 -14.03 8.07
CA ALA A 261 -1.04 -14.11 9.21
C ALA A 261 -1.52 -15.54 9.41
N LYS A 262 -1.42 -16.04 10.65
CA LYS A 262 -1.91 -17.40 10.99
C LYS A 262 -3.39 -17.55 10.62
N ASP A 263 -4.17 -16.51 10.83
CA ASP A 263 -5.59 -16.44 10.49
C ASP A 263 -5.81 -16.61 8.98
N TYR A 264 -4.96 -15.98 8.15
CA TYR A 264 -5.02 -16.11 6.71
C TYR A 264 -4.62 -17.53 6.26
N LEU A 265 -3.47 -18.03 6.72
CA LEU A 265 -2.99 -19.37 6.40
C LEU A 265 -4.02 -20.44 6.76
N SER A 266 -4.55 -20.41 8.00
CA SER A 266 -5.50 -21.41 8.47
C SER A 266 -6.82 -21.42 7.72
N ARG A 267 -7.23 -20.29 7.14
CA ARG A 267 -8.50 -20.15 6.43
C ARG A 267 -8.41 -20.41 4.94
N TYR A 268 -7.27 -20.09 4.33
CA TYR A 268 -7.12 -20.02 2.87
C TYR A 268 -6.07 -20.97 2.30
N GLU A 269 -5.44 -21.80 3.12
CA GLU A 269 -4.56 -22.85 2.60
C GLU A 269 -5.37 -23.84 1.73
N THR A 270 -4.88 -24.08 0.51
CA THR A 270 -5.59 -24.89 -0.50
C THR A 270 -5.00 -26.27 -0.70
N GLY A 271 -3.98 -26.64 0.10
CA GLY A 271 -3.23 -27.88 -0.06
C GLY A 271 -2.23 -27.90 -1.23
N THR A 272 -2.19 -26.83 -2.04
CA THR A 272 -1.20 -26.64 -3.10
C THR A 272 -0.65 -25.21 -3.08
N ILE A 273 0.65 -25.06 -3.38
CA ILE A 273 1.33 -23.77 -3.40
C ILE A 273 0.70 -22.84 -4.44
N GLU A 274 0.43 -23.36 -5.65
CA GLU A 274 -0.17 -22.57 -6.73
C GLU A 274 -1.61 -22.17 -6.41
N GLY A 275 -2.39 -23.07 -5.81
CA GLY A 275 -3.75 -22.75 -5.36
C GLY A 275 -3.76 -21.63 -4.37
N PHE A 276 -2.88 -21.69 -3.36
CA PHE A 276 -2.73 -20.63 -2.36
C PHE A 276 -2.32 -19.29 -2.98
N ARG A 277 -1.34 -19.27 -3.89
CA ARG A 277 -0.92 -18.07 -4.61
C ARG A 277 -2.06 -17.46 -5.44
N ARG A 278 -2.87 -18.28 -6.11
CA ARG A 278 -4.05 -17.82 -6.86
C ARG A 278 -5.10 -17.20 -5.93
N THR A 279 -5.35 -17.82 -4.78
CA THR A 279 -6.25 -17.27 -3.75
C THR A 279 -5.76 -15.92 -3.24
N TYR A 280 -4.46 -15.76 -3.02
CA TYR A 280 -3.87 -14.47 -2.64
C TYR A 280 -4.14 -13.38 -3.68
N PHE A 281 -3.91 -13.66 -4.96
CA PHE A 281 -4.18 -12.70 -6.03
C PHE A 281 -5.67 -12.41 -6.19
N GLU A 282 -6.55 -13.39 -5.95
CA GLU A 282 -7.99 -13.17 -5.92
C GLU A 282 -8.38 -12.17 -4.82
N HIS A 283 -7.84 -12.33 -3.62
CA HIS A 283 -8.07 -11.38 -2.52
C HIS A 283 -7.48 -10.00 -2.82
N LEU A 284 -6.37 -9.92 -3.55
CA LEU A 284 -5.83 -8.64 -4.00
C LEU A 284 -6.82 -7.90 -4.93
N ALA A 285 -7.48 -8.61 -5.85
CA ALA A 285 -8.51 -8.01 -6.69
C ALA A 285 -9.75 -7.62 -5.87
N GLN A 286 -10.20 -8.48 -4.97
CA GLN A 286 -11.33 -8.19 -4.09
C GLN A 286 -11.07 -6.97 -3.21
N SER A 287 -9.85 -6.82 -2.68
CA SER A 287 -9.49 -5.63 -1.90
C SER A 287 -9.64 -4.34 -2.72
N ALA A 288 -9.20 -4.33 -3.99
CA ALA A 288 -9.40 -3.22 -4.90
C ALA A 288 -10.89 -2.90 -5.13
N GLU A 289 -11.70 -3.94 -5.31
CA GLU A 289 -13.14 -3.83 -5.60
C GLU A 289 -13.96 -3.31 -4.42
N THR A 290 -13.43 -3.33 -3.19
CA THR A 290 -14.09 -2.72 -2.02
C THR A 290 -14.19 -1.20 -2.12
N GLY A 291 -13.29 -0.54 -2.85
CA GLY A 291 -13.19 0.92 -2.91
C GLY A 291 -12.69 1.56 -1.61
N LEU A 292 -12.20 0.78 -0.63
CA LEU A 292 -11.76 1.28 0.67
C LEU A 292 -10.34 1.87 0.67
N TYR A 293 -9.51 1.53 -0.31
CA TYR A 293 -8.09 1.80 -0.36
C TYR A 293 -7.71 2.76 -1.49
N ASP A 294 -6.66 3.56 -1.28
CA ASP A 294 -6.09 4.43 -2.31
C ASP A 294 -5.09 3.68 -3.19
N CYS A 295 -4.41 2.71 -2.58
CA CYS A 295 -3.36 1.92 -3.20
C CYS A 295 -3.31 0.52 -2.59
N LEU A 296 -2.83 -0.47 -3.36
CA LEU A 296 -2.58 -1.83 -2.87
C LEU A 296 -1.09 -2.02 -2.62
N ALA A 297 -0.74 -2.44 -1.40
CA ALA A 297 0.62 -2.67 -0.94
C ALA A 297 1.25 -3.92 -1.58
N HIS A 298 2.56 -3.87 -1.81
CA HIS A 298 3.42 -5.03 -2.18
C HIS A 298 2.67 -6.18 -2.87
N PRO A 299 2.10 -5.95 -4.07
CA PRO A 299 1.02 -6.77 -4.65
C PRO A 299 1.37 -8.23 -4.96
N ASP A 300 2.64 -8.58 -5.02
CA ASP A 300 3.10 -9.97 -5.21
C ASP A 300 3.88 -10.52 -3.99
N LEU A 301 3.58 -10.01 -2.79
CA LEU A 301 4.22 -10.44 -1.55
C LEU A 301 4.20 -11.97 -1.38
N VAL A 302 3.19 -12.63 -1.93
CA VAL A 302 3.02 -14.10 -1.89
C VAL A 302 4.16 -14.87 -2.57
N LYS A 303 5.04 -14.23 -3.35
CA LYS A 303 6.24 -14.86 -3.92
C LYS A 303 7.21 -15.35 -2.85
N ASN A 304 7.09 -14.82 -1.63
CA ASN A 304 7.83 -15.26 -0.45
C ASN A 304 7.21 -16.49 0.25
N TYR A 305 6.05 -16.97 -0.21
CA TYR A 305 5.48 -18.26 0.20
C TYR A 305 6.12 -19.35 -0.65
N HIS A 306 6.97 -20.17 -0.04
CA HIS A 306 7.82 -21.14 -0.74
C HIS A 306 8.65 -20.49 -1.88
N PRO A 307 9.58 -19.57 -1.57
CA PRO A 307 10.26 -18.75 -2.56
C PRO A 307 11.03 -19.56 -3.62
N ASP A 308 11.63 -20.71 -3.24
CA ASP A 308 12.36 -21.59 -4.16
C ASP A 308 11.48 -22.16 -5.29
N SER A 309 10.17 -22.20 -5.08
CA SER A 309 9.18 -22.65 -6.07
C SER A 309 8.52 -21.51 -6.82
N TRP A 310 8.95 -20.26 -6.60
CA TRP A 310 8.35 -19.13 -7.31
C TRP A 310 8.67 -19.16 -8.79
N CYS A 311 7.64 -19.18 -9.60
CA CYS A 311 7.72 -19.05 -11.06
C CYS A 311 6.54 -18.24 -11.56
N PHE A 312 6.79 -17.00 -11.94
CA PHE A 312 5.74 -16.08 -12.40
C PHE A 312 4.94 -16.63 -13.58
N ALA A 313 5.60 -17.33 -14.52
CA ALA A 313 4.95 -17.89 -15.70
C ALA A 313 3.78 -18.83 -15.37
N ILE A 314 3.82 -19.55 -14.23
CA ILE A 314 2.76 -20.46 -13.78
C ILE A 314 1.49 -19.70 -13.40
N ILE A 315 1.62 -18.51 -12.85
CA ILE A 315 0.49 -17.70 -12.36
C ILE A 315 0.17 -16.51 -13.25
N LYS A 316 0.93 -16.28 -14.32
CA LYS A 316 0.83 -15.10 -15.20
C LYS A 316 -0.59 -14.85 -15.68
N ASN A 317 -1.33 -15.87 -16.10
CA ASN A 317 -2.70 -15.72 -16.57
C ASN A 317 -3.66 -15.30 -15.43
N THR A 318 -3.45 -15.83 -14.21
CA THR A 318 -4.20 -15.41 -13.03
C THR A 318 -3.94 -13.93 -12.73
N VAL A 319 -2.65 -13.54 -12.72
CA VAL A 319 -2.24 -12.16 -12.50
C VAL A 319 -2.84 -11.24 -13.57
N ALA A 320 -2.82 -11.64 -14.85
CA ALA A 320 -3.43 -10.86 -15.93
C ALA A 320 -4.91 -10.56 -15.65
N THR A 321 -5.69 -11.60 -15.32
CA THR A 321 -7.13 -11.45 -15.00
C THR A 321 -7.36 -10.55 -13.78
N VAL A 322 -6.55 -10.71 -12.74
CA VAL A 322 -6.61 -9.90 -11.53
C VAL A 322 -6.29 -8.43 -11.82
N LEU A 323 -5.22 -8.17 -12.58
CA LEU A 323 -4.86 -6.81 -12.98
C LEU A 323 -5.92 -6.14 -13.87
N ASP A 324 -6.61 -6.91 -14.73
CA ASP A 324 -7.74 -6.40 -15.52
C ASP A 324 -8.92 -5.94 -14.64
N ARG A 325 -9.15 -6.60 -13.51
CA ARG A 325 -10.15 -6.21 -12.50
C ARG A 325 -9.69 -4.98 -11.73
N ILE A 326 -8.46 -4.99 -11.23
CA ILE A 326 -7.87 -3.87 -10.47
C ILE A 326 -7.86 -2.60 -11.31
N ALA A 327 -7.45 -2.67 -12.58
CA ALA A 327 -7.43 -1.52 -13.48
C ALA A 327 -8.79 -0.82 -13.63
N LYS A 328 -9.90 -1.57 -13.54
CA LYS A 328 -11.26 -1.02 -13.64
C LYS A 328 -11.66 -0.20 -12.41
N THR A 329 -11.05 -0.42 -11.26
CA THR A 329 -11.36 0.31 -10.03
C THR A 329 -10.70 1.68 -9.97
N GLY A 330 -9.59 1.87 -10.71
CA GLY A 330 -8.76 3.08 -10.65
C GLY A 330 -7.87 3.19 -9.42
N VAL A 331 -7.85 2.17 -8.53
CA VAL A 331 -6.96 2.10 -7.38
C VAL A 331 -5.51 2.04 -7.84
N ALA A 332 -4.60 2.70 -7.13
CA ALA A 332 -3.17 2.58 -7.39
C ALA A 332 -2.61 1.25 -6.88
N MET A 333 -1.42 0.88 -7.34
CA MET A 333 -0.66 -0.22 -6.78
C MET A 333 0.75 0.25 -6.42
N GLU A 334 1.36 -0.41 -5.46
CA GLU A 334 2.69 -0.06 -4.96
C GLU A 334 3.79 -0.79 -5.74
N ILE A 335 4.94 -0.10 -5.95
CA ILE A 335 6.25 -0.74 -6.01
C ILE A 335 6.94 -0.58 -4.66
N ASN A 336 7.21 -1.68 -3.99
CA ASN A 336 7.75 -1.73 -2.63
C ASN A 336 9.19 -2.19 -2.67
N THR A 337 10.11 -1.34 -2.20
CA THR A 337 11.53 -1.62 -2.28
C THR A 337 12.02 -2.60 -1.21
N SER A 338 11.24 -2.80 -0.12
CA SER A 338 11.62 -3.76 0.92
C SER A 338 11.68 -5.21 0.42
N GLY A 339 11.05 -5.49 -0.72
CA GLY A 339 11.13 -6.80 -1.37
C GLY A 339 12.56 -7.28 -1.57
N LEU A 340 13.52 -6.39 -1.81
CA LEU A 340 14.95 -6.73 -1.94
C LEU A 340 15.56 -7.33 -0.66
N ASN A 341 14.90 -7.17 0.48
CA ASN A 341 15.35 -7.68 1.78
C ASN A 341 14.54 -8.91 2.24
N LYS A 342 13.69 -9.46 1.38
CA LYS A 342 12.86 -10.64 1.67
C LYS A 342 13.50 -11.93 1.14
N SER A 343 12.93 -13.09 1.47
CA SER A 343 13.47 -14.40 1.08
C SER A 343 13.58 -14.55 -0.44
N TYR A 344 12.60 -14.07 -1.21
CA TYR A 344 12.72 -13.88 -2.64
C TYR A 344 13.14 -12.43 -2.89
N SER A 345 14.44 -12.23 -3.09
CA SER A 345 15.05 -10.88 -3.15
C SER A 345 14.75 -10.19 -4.48
N GLU A 346 13.57 -9.60 -4.57
CA GLU A 346 13.09 -8.79 -5.68
C GLU A 346 12.06 -7.78 -5.15
N MET A 347 12.01 -6.55 -5.72
CA MET A 347 10.96 -5.58 -5.35
C MET A 347 9.57 -6.17 -5.54
N ASN A 348 8.60 -5.70 -4.77
CA ASN A 348 7.20 -6.09 -4.91
C ASN A 348 6.40 -4.99 -5.62
N PRO A 349 5.91 -5.24 -6.85
CA PRO A 349 6.05 -6.47 -7.60
C PRO A 349 7.34 -6.57 -8.41
N GLY A 350 7.60 -7.80 -8.91
CA GLY A 350 8.66 -8.06 -9.87
C GLY A 350 8.41 -7.44 -11.25
N ASN A 351 9.50 -7.33 -12.04
CA ASN A 351 9.49 -6.59 -13.32
C ASN A 351 8.47 -7.10 -14.33
N GLU A 352 8.16 -8.40 -14.37
CA GLU A 352 7.14 -8.92 -15.29
C GLU A 352 5.74 -8.40 -14.95
N MET A 353 5.38 -8.37 -13.66
CA MET A 353 4.11 -7.83 -13.21
C MET A 353 4.06 -6.31 -13.39
N LEU A 354 5.16 -5.57 -13.17
CA LEU A 354 5.24 -4.13 -13.42
C LEU A 354 4.90 -3.79 -14.88
N ARG A 355 5.45 -4.53 -15.86
CA ARG A 355 5.10 -4.32 -17.28
C ARG A 355 3.62 -4.54 -17.53
N MET A 356 3.03 -5.59 -16.97
CA MET A 356 1.61 -5.87 -17.11
C MET A 356 0.73 -4.79 -16.47
N MET A 357 1.19 -4.16 -15.39
CA MET A 357 0.51 -3.02 -14.76
C MET A 357 0.61 -1.76 -15.62
N ALA A 358 1.79 -1.47 -16.22
CA ALA A 358 1.99 -0.34 -17.12
C ALA A 358 1.10 -0.44 -18.37
N GLU A 359 1.02 -1.64 -19.00
CA GLU A 359 0.12 -1.91 -20.13
C GLU A 359 -1.36 -1.59 -19.82
N ARG A 360 -1.77 -1.76 -18.57
CA ARG A 360 -3.12 -1.50 -18.08
C ARG A 360 -3.32 -0.09 -17.53
N LYS A 361 -2.26 0.72 -17.54
CA LYS A 361 -2.25 2.09 -17.00
C LYS A 361 -2.68 2.16 -15.54
N ILE A 362 -2.35 1.14 -14.76
CA ILE A 362 -2.59 1.14 -13.31
C ILE A 362 -1.65 2.17 -12.68
N PRO A 363 -2.15 3.15 -11.93
CA PRO A 363 -1.30 4.13 -11.27
C PRO A 363 -0.35 3.47 -10.28
N ILE A 364 0.90 3.93 -10.23
CA ILE A 364 1.93 3.35 -9.36
C ILE A 364 2.36 4.32 -8.27
N VAL A 365 2.49 3.81 -7.03
CA VAL A 365 3.03 4.50 -5.86
C VAL A 365 4.33 3.82 -5.46
N LEU A 366 5.26 4.54 -4.85
CA LEU A 366 6.54 4.01 -4.40
C LEU A 366 6.62 4.09 -2.87
N GLY A 367 6.93 2.96 -2.24
CA GLY A 367 7.11 2.83 -0.81
C GLY A 367 8.36 2.05 -0.42
N SER A 368 9.03 2.48 0.65
CA SER A 368 10.19 1.77 1.19
C SER A 368 9.82 0.64 2.14
N ASP A 369 8.62 0.68 2.71
CA ASP A 369 8.18 -0.22 3.79
C ASP A 369 9.21 -0.24 4.93
N ALA A 370 9.64 0.98 5.31
CA ALA A 370 10.71 1.17 6.26
C ALA A 370 10.27 0.82 7.68
N HIS A 371 10.98 -0.11 8.29
CA HIS A 371 10.84 -0.50 9.69
C HIS A 371 12.00 0.04 10.57
N ARG A 372 12.87 0.85 9.96
CA ARG A 372 13.98 1.58 10.60
C ARG A 372 14.25 2.85 9.82
N ALA A 373 14.57 3.93 10.49
CA ALA A 373 14.81 5.22 9.88
C ALA A 373 15.81 5.20 8.70
N PRO A 374 16.95 4.49 8.74
CA PRO A 374 17.90 4.46 7.62
C PRO A 374 17.33 3.91 6.31
N ARG A 375 16.20 3.19 6.36
CA ARG A 375 15.56 2.58 5.19
C ARG A 375 14.57 3.50 4.47
N VAL A 376 14.28 4.68 5.02
CA VAL A 376 13.44 5.68 4.36
C VAL A 376 14.08 6.09 3.03
N GLY A 377 13.34 5.96 1.93
CA GLY A 377 13.82 6.24 0.57
C GLY A 377 14.80 5.21 0.01
N GLU A 378 15.00 4.07 0.67
CA GLU A 378 15.95 3.04 0.26
C GLU A 378 15.60 2.49 -1.13
N HIS A 379 16.59 2.44 -2.03
CA HIS A 379 16.47 1.93 -3.41
C HIS A 379 15.51 2.72 -4.33
N PHE A 380 15.10 3.94 -3.97
CA PHE A 380 14.13 4.71 -4.77
C PHE A 380 14.62 5.01 -6.19
N ALA A 381 15.90 5.36 -6.37
CA ALA A 381 16.45 5.60 -7.72
C ALA A 381 16.37 4.32 -8.58
N THR A 382 16.67 3.15 -8.02
CA THR A 382 16.55 1.87 -8.70
C THR A 382 15.09 1.55 -9.05
N ALA A 383 14.16 1.75 -8.11
CA ALA A 383 12.73 1.53 -8.32
C ALA A 383 12.18 2.42 -9.45
N LEU A 384 12.54 3.70 -9.46
CA LEU A 384 12.13 4.64 -10.51
C LEU A 384 12.67 4.25 -11.89
N ASN A 385 13.91 3.75 -11.96
CA ASN A 385 14.47 3.23 -13.22
C ASN A 385 13.71 1.96 -13.67
N ASN A 386 13.42 1.02 -12.76
CA ASN A 386 12.63 -0.17 -13.06
C ASN A 386 11.22 0.20 -13.58
N LEU A 387 10.59 1.24 -13.00
CA LEU A 387 9.31 1.75 -13.48
C LEU A 387 9.41 2.30 -14.90
N ALA A 388 10.42 3.12 -15.19
CA ALA A 388 10.64 3.66 -16.53
C ALA A 388 10.89 2.54 -17.57
N GLU A 389 11.70 1.53 -17.22
CA GLU A 389 11.96 0.35 -18.06
C GLU A 389 10.71 -0.52 -18.25
N ALA A 390 9.80 -0.53 -17.28
CA ALA A 390 8.51 -1.23 -17.40
C ALA A 390 7.48 -0.47 -18.24
N GLY A 391 7.73 0.81 -18.58
CA GLY A 391 6.88 1.63 -19.42
C GLY A 391 6.03 2.66 -18.69
N PHE A 392 6.31 2.91 -17.40
CA PHE A 392 5.68 4.02 -16.68
C PHE A 392 6.39 5.35 -17.00
N GLU A 393 5.61 6.40 -17.24
CA GLU A 393 6.11 7.77 -17.36
C GLU A 393 5.98 8.55 -16.05
N HIS A 394 5.05 8.15 -15.21
CA HIS A 394 4.66 8.85 -13.99
C HIS A 394 4.67 7.91 -12.78
N VAL A 395 4.93 8.51 -11.62
CA VAL A 395 4.79 7.91 -10.29
C VAL A 395 3.88 8.80 -9.44
N ASN A 396 3.17 8.21 -8.50
CA ASN A 396 2.17 8.94 -7.73
C ASN A 396 2.50 8.91 -6.23
N TYR A 397 1.91 9.88 -5.51
CA TYR A 397 1.73 9.85 -4.07
C TYR A 397 0.34 10.41 -3.73
N PHE A 398 -0.08 10.28 -2.48
CA PHE A 398 -1.38 10.76 -2.04
C PHE A 398 -1.25 11.84 -0.98
N GLN A 399 -2.14 12.83 -1.05
CA GLN A 399 -2.29 13.85 -0.04
C GLN A 399 -3.78 14.12 0.17
N ARG A 400 -4.28 14.01 1.41
CA ARG A 400 -5.71 14.13 1.72
C ARG A 400 -6.58 13.19 0.87
N ARG A 401 -6.11 11.97 0.62
CA ARG A 401 -6.73 10.95 -0.23
C ARG A 401 -6.81 11.32 -1.73
N GLU A 402 -6.21 12.43 -2.12
CA GLU A 402 -6.11 12.83 -3.53
C GLU A 402 -4.79 12.38 -4.13
N ARG A 403 -4.85 11.75 -5.30
CA ARG A 403 -3.69 11.27 -6.04
C ARG A 403 -2.98 12.42 -6.75
N ILE A 404 -1.68 12.55 -6.52
CA ILE A 404 -0.80 13.53 -7.15
C ILE A 404 0.20 12.79 -8.03
N GLU A 405 0.23 13.15 -9.31
CA GLU A 405 1.07 12.52 -10.30
C GLU A 405 2.31 13.37 -10.61
N LEU A 406 3.48 12.71 -10.69
CA LEU A 406 4.76 13.33 -11.02
C LEU A 406 5.46 12.54 -12.12
N LYS A 407 6.18 13.24 -13.00
CA LYS A 407 7.05 12.57 -13.96
C LYS A 407 8.22 11.89 -13.27
N ILE A 408 8.49 10.65 -13.63
CA ILE A 408 9.62 9.87 -13.09
C ILE A 408 10.94 10.60 -13.31
N SER A 409 11.14 11.24 -14.49
CA SER A 409 12.33 12.03 -14.80
C SER A 409 12.58 13.18 -13.80
N ASP A 410 11.51 13.85 -13.40
CA ASP A 410 11.59 15.00 -12.51
C ASP A 410 11.91 14.55 -11.08
N VAL A 411 11.30 13.43 -10.65
CA VAL A 411 11.59 12.82 -9.34
C VAL A 411 13.04 12.34 -9.26
N LEU A 412 13.54 11.62 -10.27
CA LEU A 412 14.94 11.19 -10.35
C LEU A 412 15.91 12.38 -10.28
N SER A 413 15.60 13.46 -11.02
CA SER A 413 16.41 14.67 -11.01
C SER A 413 16.42 15.36 -9.64
N SER A 414 15.29 15.34 -8.94
CA SER A 414 15.15 15.91 -7.58
C SER A 414 15.99 15.11 -6.57
N LEU A 415 15.88 13.77 -6.58
CA LEU A 415 16.63 12.91 -5.67
C LEU A 415 18.13 12.99 -5.91
N LYS A 416 18.57 13.07 -7.17
CA LYS A 416 20.00 13.25 -7.50
C LYS A 416 20.56 14.56 -6.95
N LYS A 417 19.85 15.69 -7.15
CA LYS A 417 20.27 16.99 -6.61
C LYS A 417 20.41 16.96 -5.09
N ALA A 418 19.52 16.25 -4.40
CA ALA A 418 19.62 16.10 -2.95
C ALA A 418 20.81 15.23 -2.53
N ALA A 419 21.12 14.17 -3.26
CA ALA A 419 22.30 13.35 -3.01
C ALA A 419 23.59 14.14 -3.21
N ASP A 420 23.71 14.90 -4.32
CA ASP A 420 24.87 15.73 -4.65
C ASP A 420 25.08 16.87 -3.62
N ALA A 421 24.02 17.37 -2.98
CA ALA A 421 24.11 18.41 -1.95
C ALA A 421 24.55 17.89 -0.57
N ASN A 422 24.49 16.55 -0.34
CA ASN A 422 24.85 15.90 0.92
C ASN A 422 26.20 15.19 0.87
N THR A 423 26.89 15.24 -0.28
CA THR A 423 28.29 14.81 -0.49
C THR A 423 29.24 15.99 -0.39
#